data_9d770570b906ac267bafb1c0f49b7077
#
_entry.id   9d770570b906ac267bafb1c0f49b7077
#
_cell.length_a   1.000
_cell.length_b   1.000
_cell.length_c   1.000
_cell.angle_alpha   90.00
_cell.angle_beta   90.00
_cell.angle_gamma   90.00
#
_symmetry.space_group_name_H-M   'P 1'
#
loop_
_entity.id
_entity.type
_entity.pdbx_description
1 polymer ?
#
loop_
_entity_poly.entity_id
_entity_poly.type
_entity_poly.pdbx_seq_one_letter_code
_entity_poly.pdbx_strand_id
1 'polypeptide(L)'
;MFLLKKLLCTAILALGVIMLMTVGAYAQMPKDKIALQGEDSFKAEMFNEFSDTIEDNALYVATTGSDSNTGTIDKPFATVQKALDTVKAGQTIYVRGGTYNALNTFKTSGSEGKYITLRNYPNETPFLTCTTGTDGAILHLNGCNYIKIYGLEIGGHSAGKAYGILLDDCENHIVISNNHIHNLLTTKPGEHENGEANGILLFGEGKTDETSINNICIENNNIHNNTTGWSETLSTSGNCKYVNVINNTVHDNTNIGIDFYGNAKYCTVPAYDQPRYCVAAGNTV
;
A
#
# COMPACT_ATOMS: atom_id res chain seq x y z
N MET A 1 -59.78 4.84 26.26
CA MET A 1 -58.56 5.57 26.60
C MET A 1 -57.31 4.62 26.75
N PHE A 2 -57.40 3.36 26.35
CA PHE A 2 -56.31 2.37 26.42
C PHE A 2 -55.76 1.94 25.08
N LEU A 3 -56.43 2.26 23.98
CA LEU A 3 -56.00 1.90 22.62
C LEU A 3 -55.04 2.92 21.95
N LEU A 4 -55.05 4.18 22.44
CA LEU A 4 -54.19 5.23 21.84
C LEU A 4 -52.72 5.23 22.35
N LYS A 5 -52.46 4.57 23.46
CA LYS A 5 -51.08 4.48 24.02
C LYS A 5 -50.24 3.36 23.39
N LYS A 6 -50.85 2.37 22.75
CA LYS A 6 -50.09 1.29 22.05
C LYS A 6 -49.64 1.65 20.64
N LEU A 7 -50.28 2.63 20.01
CA LEU A 7 -49.87 3.07 18.65
C LEU A 7 -48.71 4.08 18.69
N LEU A 8 -48.49 4.78 19.82
CA LEU A 8 -47.39 5.74 19.93
C LEU A 8 -46.03 5.08 20.26
N CYS A 9 -46.03 3.91 20.91
CA CYS A 9 -44.78 3.18 21.21
C CYS A 9 -44.19 2.44 20.04
N THR A 10 -44.98 2.04 19.05
CA THR A 10 -44.50 1.36 17.83
C THR A 10 -44.00 2.31 16.75
N ALA A 11 -44.44 3.57 16.77
CA ALA A 11 -43.94 4.59 15.83
C ALA A 11 -42.56 5.17 16.23
N ILE A 12 -42.22 5.14 17.53
CA ILE A 12 -40.93 5.66 18.02
C ILE A 12 -39.79 4.64 17.87
N LEU A 13 -40.09 3.33 17.83
CA LEU A 13 -39.08 2.29 17.53
C LEU A 13 -38.76 2.19 16.03
N ALA A 14 -39.64 2.64 15.14
CA ALA A 14 -39.39 2.61 13.69
C ALA A 14 -38.57 3.82 13.20
N LEU A 15 -38.55 4.95 13.95
CA LEU A 15 -37.71 6.10 13.60
C LEU A 15 -36.31 6.04 14.25
N GLY A 16 -36.08 5.17 15.22
CA GLY A 16 -34.78 5.02 15.89
C GLY A 16 -33.78 4.13 15.16
N VAL A 17 -34.19 3.41 14.10
CA VAL A 17 -33.33 2.47 13.34
C VAL A 17 -32.84 3.06 12.00
N ILE A 18 -33.30 4.23 11.60
CA ILE A 18 -32.94 4.87 10.31
C ILE A 18 -31.81 5.90 10.46
N MET A 19 -31.30 6.15 11.68
CA MET A 19 -30.27 7.16 11.91
C MET A 19 -28.93 6.58 12.35
N LEU A 20 -28.60 5.37 11.92
CA LEU A 20 -27.29 4.74 12.12
C LEU A 20 -26.84 4.02 10.84
N MET A 21 -26.68 4.72 9.74
CA MET A 21 -25.86 4.29 8.59
C MET A 21 -25.70 5.46 7.60
N THR A 22 -24.99 6.50 8.01
CA THR A 22 -24.28 7.35 7.06
C THR A 22 -22.97 7.80 7.71
N VAL A 23 -22.13 6.87 8.09
CA VAL A 23 -20.71 7.10 7.91
C VAL A 23 -20.55 7.06 6.40
N GLY A 24 -20.34 8.23 5.79
CA GLY A 24 -20.30 8.36 4.35
C GLY A 24 -19.23 7.43 3.78
N ALA A 25 -19.66 6.33 3.16
CA ALA A 25 -18.83 5.73 2.15
C ALA A 25 -18.68 6.82 1.09
N TYR A 26 -17.56 7.52 1.07
CA TYR A 26 -17.21 8.38 -0.04
C TYR A 26 -17.27 7.48 -1.29
N ALA A 27 -18.19 7.80 -2.20
CA ALA A 27 -18.37 7.00 -3.39
C ALA A 27 -17.05 7.05 -4.18
N GLN A 28 -16.37 5.92 -4.27
CA GLN A 28 -15.14 5.81 -5.06
C GLN A 28 -15.42 6.23 -6.49
N MET A 29 -14.49 6.97 -7.09
CA MET A 29 -14.62 7.34 -8.49
C MET A 29 -14.46 6.10 -9.37
N PRO A 30 -15.41 5.80 -10.28
CA PRO A 30 -15.28 4.67 -11.18
C PRO A 30 -14.01 4.80 -12.04
N LYS A 31 -13.20 3.74 -12.13
CA LYS A 31 -11.91 3.77 -12.86
C LYS A 31 -12.08 4.10 -14.34
N ASP A 32 -13.19 3.72 -14.97
CA ASP A 32 -13.53 4.05 -16.36
C ASP A 32 -13.77 5.55 -16.60
N LYS A 33 -13.90 6.35 -15.52
CA LYS A 33 -13.99 7.82 -15.55
C LYS A 33 -12.64 8.51 -15.29
N ILE A 34 -11.59 7.77 -15.00
CA ILE A 34 -10.25 8.30 -14.73
C ILE A 34 -9.39 8.11 -15.99
N ALA A 35 -8.69 9.16 -16.40
CA ALA A 35 -7.71 9.08 -17.49
C ALA A 35 -6.42 8.40 -17.00
N LEU A 36 -6.48 7.09 -16.76
CA LEU A 36 -5.35 6.29 -16.28
C LEU A 36 -4.14 6.42 -17.20
N GLN A 37 -2.96 6.48 -16.60
CA GLN A 37 -1.68 6.63 -17.27
C GLN A 37 -0.92 5.31 -17.31
N GLY A 38 -0.10 5.10 -18.34
CA GLY A 38 0.74 3.93 -18.48
C GLY A 38 0.46 3.10 -19.73
N GLU A 39 1.13 1.97 -19.83
CA GLU A 39 0.96 1.01 -20.93
C GLU A 39 -0.45 0.39 -20.90
N ASP A 40 -1.00 0.06 -22.07
CA ASP A 40 -2.37 -0.46 -22.17
C ASP A 40 -2.54 -1.80 -21.44
N SER A 41 -1.53 -2.66 -21.47
CA SER A 41 -1.50 -3.92 -20.71
C SER A 41 -1.56 -3.67 -19.19
N PHE A 42 -0.83 -2.67 -18.69
CA PHE A 42 -0.86 -2.30 -17.28
C PHE A 42 -2.19 -1.65 -16.89
N LYS A 43 -2.74 -0.78 -17.73
CA LYS A 43 -4.08 -0.19 -17.49
C LYS A 43 -5.17 -1.26 -17.43
N ALA A 44 -5.10 -2.28 -18.29
CA ALA A 44 -6.02 -3.41 -18.22
C ALA A 44 -5.87 -4.19 -16.90
N GLU A 45 -4.65 -4.36 -16.40
CA GLU A 45 -4.37 -5.04 -15.13
C GLU A 45 -4.97 -4.31 -13.91
N MET A 46 -5.06 -2.97 -13.94
CA MET A 46 -5.69 -2.19 -12.90
C MET A 46 -7.21 -2.42 -12.77
N PHE A 47 -7.86 -3.00 -13.77
CA PHE A 47 -9.28 -3.39 -13.72
C PHE A 47 -9.49 -4.82 -13.21
N ASN A 48 -8.41 -5.62 -13.09
CA ASN A 48 -8.52 -6.97 -12.58
C ASN A 48 -8.76 -6.93 -11.05
N GLU A 49 -9.91 -7.47 -10.63
CA GLU A 49 -10.24 -7.58 -9.21
C GLU A 49 -9.42 -8.71 -8.56
N PHE A 50 -9.06 -8.49 -7.29
CA PHE A 50 -8.44 -9.54 -6.49
C PHE A 50 -9.50 -10.58 -6.10
N SER A 51 -9.34 -11.79 -6.62
CA SER A 51 -10.21 -12.91 -6.26
C SER A 51 -9.88 -13.45 -4.87
N ASP A 52 -10.90 -13.85 -4.11
CA ASP A 52 -10.71 -14.61 -2.86
C ASP A 52 -10.49 -16.11 -3.07
N THR A 53 -10.44 -16.54 -4.34
CA THR A 53 -10.08 -17.92 -4.68
C THR A 53 -8.61 -18.17 -4.35
N ILE A 54 -8.35 -19.18 -3.54
CA ILE A 54 -6.98 -19.58 -3.17
C ILE A 54 -6.31 -20.26 -4.37
N GLU A 55 -5.11 -19.85 -4.68
CA GLU A 55 -4.31 -20.39 -5.78
C GLU A 55 -3.59 -21.69 -5.35
N ASP A 56 -3.59 -22.70 -6.21
CA ASP A 56 -3.05 -24.04 -5.91
C ASP A 56 -1.54 -24.06 -5.60
N ASN A 57 -0.80 -23.05 -6.08
CA ASN A 57 0.67 -23.00 -6.04
C ASN A 57 1.19 -21.83 -5.19
N ALA A 58 0.36 -21.39 -4.24
CA ALA A 58 0.68 -20.28 -3.36
C ALA A 58 1.65 -20.67 -2.24
N LEU A 59 2.33 -19.65 -1.69
CA LEU A 59 3.10 -19.74 -0.46
C LEU A 59 2.31 -19.15 0.71
N TYR A 60 2.57 -19.68 1.90
CA TYR A 60 1.86 -19.26 3.12
C TYR A 60 2.84 -18.84 4.20
N VAL A 61 2.49 -17.76 4.90
CA VAL A 61 3.20 -17.26 6.07
C VAL A 61 2.24 -17.26 7.26
N ALA A 62 2.66 -17.78 8.40
CA ALA A 62 1.88 -17.79 9.63
C ALA A 62 2.77 -17.63 10.85
N THR A 63 2.31 -16.94 11.89
CA THR A 63 3.06 -16.76 13.15
C THR A 63 3.38 -18.07 13.87
N THR A 64 2.66 -19.13 13.54
CA THR A 64 2.91 -20.51 14.04
C THR A 64 3.78 -21.34 13.09
N GLY A 65 4.25 -20.76 12.00
CA GLY A 65 5.07 -21.41 10.98
C GLY A 65 6.54 -21.59 11.38
N SER A 66 7.34 -22.01 10.41
CA SER A 66 8.80 -22.12 10.54
C SER A 66 9.46 -21.87 9.19
N ASP A 67 10.56 -21.11 9.17
CA ASP A 67 11.31 -20.85 7.94
C ASP A 67 12.07 -22.05 7.39
N SER A 68 12.09 -23.16 8.14
CA SER A 68 12.53 -24.48 7.67
C SER A 68 11.44 -25.28 6.94
N ASN A 69 10.19 -24.81 6.97
CA ASN A 69 9.06 -25.43 6.28
C ASN A 69 9.11 -25.19 4.75
N THR A 70 8.18 -25.81 4.04
CA THR A 70 8.06 -25.73 2.57
C THR A 70 7.21 -24.56 2.09
N GLY A 71 6.55 -23.80 2.97
CA GLY A 71 5.68 -22.68 2.61
C GLY A 71 4.28 -23.10 2.16
N THR A 72 3.89 -24.36 2.30
CA THR A 72 2.52 -24.82 2.00
C THR A 72 1.55 -24.41 3.10
N ILE A 73 0.24 -24.51 2.86
CA ILE A 73 -0.79 -24.17 3.85
C ILE A 73 -0.64 -24.95 5.16
N ASP A 74 -0.25 -26.22 5.08
CA ASP A 74 -0.04 -27.10 6.26
C ASP A 74 1.34 -26.93 6.91
N LYS A 75 2.30 -26.34 6.17
CA LYS A 75 3.67 -26.08 6.61
C LYS A 75 4.11 -24.68 6.19
N PRO A 76 3.48 -23.63 6.75
CA PRO A 76 3.77 -22.23 6.38
C PRO A 76 5.17 -21.81 6.86
N PHE A 77 5.72 -20.79 6.22
CA PHE A 77 6.88 -20.05 6.71
C PHE A 77 6.51 -19.25 7.96
N ALA A 78 7.50 -18.92 8.79
CA ALA A 78 7.31 -18.06 9.96
C ALA A 78 7.39 -16.56 9.58
N THR A 79 8.21 -16.21 8.58
CA THR A 79 8.51 -14.82 8.23
C THR A 79 8.09 -14.47 6.81
N VAL A 80 7.65 -13.22 6.64
CA VAL A 80 7.35 -12.66 5.31
C VAL A 80 8.60 -12.67 4.44
N GLN A 81 9.78 -12.32 5.01
CA GLN A 81 11.04 -12.30 4.26
C GLN A 81 11.36 -13.67 3.66
N LYS A 82 11.15 -14.76 4.41
CA LYS A 82 11.40 -16.12 3.89
C LYS A 82 10.52 -16.45 2.69
N ALA A 83 9.26 -16.02 2.72
CA ALA A 83 8.36 -16.20 1.57
C ALA A 83 8.82 -15.36 0.37
N LEU A 84 9.23 -14.10 0.58
CA LEU A 84 9.77 -13.22 -0.46
C LEU A 84 11.05 -13.77 -1.11
N ASP A 85 11.93 -14.40 -0.32
CA ASP A 85 13.16 -15.04 -0.81
C ASP A 85 12.88 -16.35 -1.59
N THR A 86 11.67 -16.91 -1.46
CA THR A 86 11.32 -18.22 -2.03
C THR A 86 10.39 -18.12 -3.23
N VAL A 87 9.58 -17.06 -3.30
CA VAL A 87 8.53 -16.88 -4.30
C VAL A 87 9.07 -16.82 -5.73
N LYS A 88 8.25 -17.23 -6.69
CA LYS A 88 8.54 -17.18 -8.13
C LYS A 88 7.48 -16.36 -8.87
N ALA A 89 7.83 -15.90 -10.06
CA ALA A 89 6.90 -15.19 -10.95
C ALA A 89 5.56 -15.96 -11.10
N GLY A 90 4.46 -15.26 -10.91
CA GLY A 90 3.12 -15.81 -11.00
C GLY A 90 2.62 -16.53 -9.74
N GLN A 91 3.32 -16.42 -8.61
CA GLN A 91 2.87 -17.00 -7.35
C GLN A 91 2.31 -15.93 -6.41
N THR A 92 1.37 -16.36 -5.57
CA THR A 92 0.81 -15.58 -4.48
C THR A 92 1.39 -16.01 -3.13
N ILE A 93 1.76 -15.04 -2.30
CA ILE A 93 2.10 -15.22 -0.89
C ILE A 93 0.90 -14.80 -0.06
N TYR A 94 0.26 -15.75 0.61
CA TYR A 94 -0.80 -15.49 1.59
C TYR A 94 -0.21 -15.33 2.98
N VAL A 95 -0.40 -14.15 3.57
CA VAL A 95 -0.02 -13.89 4.96
C VAL A 95 -1.24 -14.14 5.85
N ARG A 96 -1.12 -15.06 6.81
CA ARG A 96 -2.16 -15.37 7.78
C ARG A 96 -2.25 -14.29 8.85
N GLY A 97 -3.39 -14.15 9.49
CA GLY A 97 -3.60 -13.21 10.59
C GLY A 97 -2.56 -13.34 11.69
N GLY A 98 -2.13 -12.23 12.24
CA GLY A 98 -1.11 -12.14 13.27
C GLY A 98 -0.16 -10.96 13.03
N THR A 99 0.82 -10.77 13.94
CA THR A 99 1.77 -9.66 13.88
C THR A 99 3.14 -10.15 13.43
N TYR A 100 3.69 -9.52 12.41
CA TYR A 100 5.00 -9.82 11.80
C TYR A 100 5.92 -8.63 11.98
N ASN A 101 6.87 -8.75 12.90
CA ASN A 101 7.72 -7.65 13.33
C ASN A 101 9.10 -7.74 12.67
N ALA A 102 9.23 -7.17 11.46
CA ALA A 102 10.47 -7.10 10.70
C ALA A 102 10.37 -6.09 9.56
N LEU A 103 11.50 -5.56 9.13
CA LEU A 103 11.66 -4.95 7.81
C LEU A 103 11.82 -6.07 6.76
N ASN A 104 11.18 -5.91 5.60
CA ASN A 104 11.15 -6.93 4.56
C ASN A 104 11.55 -6.30 3.22
N THR A 105 12.32 -7.02 2.41
CA THR A 105 12.78 -6.54 1.11
C THR A 105 12.40 -7.50 -0.01
N PHE A 106 11.66 -6.99 -1.00
CA PHE A 106 11.46 -7.66 -2.26
C PHE A 106 12.73 -7.53 -3.14
N LYS A 107 13.17 -8.65 -3.73
CA LYS A 107 14.29 -8.70 -4.68
C LYS A 107 13.96 -9.55 -5.90
N THR A 108 12.84 -10.26 -5.86
CA THR A 108 12.39 -11.15 -6.94
C THR A 108 11.29 -10.46 -7.72
N SER A 109 11.43 -10.44 -9.05
CA SER A 109 10.43 -9.89 -9.96
C SER A 109 9.44 -10.95 -10.42
N GLY A 110 8.22 -10.53 -10.67
CA GLY A 110 7.30 -11.21 -11.56
C GLY A 110 7.67 -11.00 -13.02
N SER A 111 6.74 -11.21 -13.91
CA SER A 111 6.85 -10.89 -15.33
C SER A 111 5.47 -10.55 -15.88
N GLU A 112 5.39 -10.10 -17.11
CA GLU A 112 4.12 -9.80 -17.78
C GLU A 112 3.13 -10.99 -17.66
N GLY A 113 1.92 -10.71 -17.17
CA GLY A 113 0.89 -11.72 -16.90
C GLY A 113 1.21 -12.71 -15.79
N LYS A 114 2.34 -12.55 -15.07
CA LYS A 114 2.78 -13.42 -13.95
C LYS A 114 3.28 -12.59 -12.79
N TYR A 115 2.40 -11.76 -12.22
CA TYR A 115 2.72 -10.95 -11.06
C TYR A 115 3.06 -11.84 -9.85
N ILE A 116 3.95 -11.36 -9.00
CA ILE A 116 4.08 -11.87 -7.63
C ILE A 116 3.11 -11.06 -6.77
N THR A 117 2.23 -11.75 -6.04
CA THR A 117 1.25 -11.10 -5.17
C THR A 117 1.58 -11.38 -3.71
N LEU A 118 1.77 -10.34 -2.91
CA LEU A 118 1.80 -10.42 -1.45
C LEU A 118 0.45 -9.91 -0.92
N ARG A 119 -0.30 -10.79 -0.25
CA ARG A 119 -1.63 -10.42 0.24
C ARG A 119 -2.04 -11.11 1.54
N ASN A 120 -3.05 -10.56 2.16
CA ASN A 120 -3.73 -11.22 3.26
C ASN A 120 -4.36 -12.55 2.83
N TYR A 121 -4.39 -13.53 3.72
CA TYR A 121 -5.29 -14.67 3.56
C TYR A 121 -6.74 -14.20 3.66
N PRO A 122 -7.68 -14.70 2.83
CA PRO A 122 -9.06 -14.25 2.83
C PRO A 122 -9.69 -14.17 4.23
N ASN A 123 -10.33 -13.05 4.54
CA ASN A 123 -10.96 -12.74 5.83
C ASN A 123 -10.00 -12.69 7.04
N GLU A 124 -8.69 -12.58 6.82
CA GLU A 124 -7.71 -12.37 7.87
C GLU A 124 -7.01 -11.02 7.71
N THR A 125 -6.56 -10.45 8.82
CA THR A 125 -5.87 -9.15 8.85
C THR A 125 -4.46 -9.34 9.43
N PRO A 126 -3.45 -9.63 8.60
CA PRO A 126 -2.06 -9.67 9.03
C PRO A 126 -1.54 -8.25 9.26
N PHE A 127 -0.85 -8.03 10.38
CA PHE A 127 -0.21 -6.77 10.71
C PHE A 127 1.31 -6.86 10.53
N LEU A 128 1.83 -6.13 9.57
CA LEU A 128 3.26 -5.99 9.31
C LEU A 128 3.76 -4.72 10.01
N THR A 129 4.76 -4.87 10.86
CA THR A 129 5.28 -3.78 11.71
C THR A 129 6.80 -3.88 11.86
N CYS A 130 7.42 -2.82 12.41
CA CYS A 130 8.80 -2.86 12.87
C CYS A 130 8.97 -1.99 14.12
N THR A 131 9.18 -2.62 15.25
CA THR A 131 9.30 -1.96 16.56
C THR A 131 10.75 -1.83 17.06
N THR A 132 11.72 -2.16 16.20
CA THR A 132 13.15 -2.15 16.60
C THR A 132 13.78 -0.76 16.60
N GLY A 133 13.11 0.26 16.04
CA GLY A 133 13.68 1.60 15.87
C GLY A 133 14.74 1.69 14.76
N THR A 134 14.91 0.66 13.96
CA THR A 134 15.84 0.62 12.82
C THR A 134 15.25 1.41 11.65
N ASP A 135 16.03 2.29 11.05
CA ASP A 135 15.64 3.03 9.85
C ASP A 135 15.33 2.09 8.68
N GLY A 136 14.28 2.37 7.92
CA GLY A 136 13.93 1.61 6.73
C GLY A 136 12.43 1.45 6.51
N ALA A 137 12.08 0.60 5.55
CA ALA A 137 10.69 0.32 5.16
C ALA A 137 10.20 -1.03 5.69
N ILE A 138 8.95 -1.09 6.13
CA ILE A 138 8.32 -2.36 6.48
C ILE A 138 8.27 -3.28 5.26
N LEU A 139 7.95 -2.70 4.08
CA LEU A 139 8.08 -3.35 2.77
C LEU A 139 8.92 -2.49 1.84
N HIS A 140 10.12 -2.92 1.52
CA HIS A 140 11.00 -2.29 0.57
C HIS A 140 10.99 -3.08 -0.75
N LEU A 141 10.56 -2.45 -1.83
CA LEU A 141 10.72 -2.97 -3.18
C LEU A 141 12.04 -2.44 -3.72
N ASN A 142 12.98 -3.33 -4.03
CA ASN A 142 14.33 -2.96 -4.42
C ASN A 142 14.64 -3.52 -5.82
N GLY A 143 14.40 -2.72 -6.85
CA GLY A 143 14.61 -3.07 -8.25
C GLY A 143 13.73 -4.21 -8.76
N CYS A 144 12.58 -4.47 -8.15
CA CYS A 144 11.68 -5.55 -8.54
C CYS A 144 10.46 -5.05 -9.33
N ASN A 145 9.96 -5.90 -10.24
CA ASN A 145 8.93 -5.56 -11.19
C ASN A 145 7.77 -6.56 -11.14
N TYR A 146 6.59 -6.14 -11.59
CA TYR A 146 5.40 -6.98 -11.64
C TYR A 146 5.01 -7.54 -10.27
N ILE A 147 4.78 -6.62 -9.31
CA ILE A 147 4.42 -6.94 -7.92
C ILE A 147 3.03 -6.38 -7.61
N LYS A 148 2.25 -7.13 -6.85
CA LYS A 148 1.00 -6.67 -6.23
C LYS A 148 1.10 -6.79 -4.71
N ILE A 149 0.67 -5.74 -3.99
CA ILE A 149 0.56 -5.70 -2.52
C ILE A 149 -0.89 -5.38 -2.18
N TYR A 150 -1.57 -6.30 -1.49
CA TYR A 150 -3.01 -6.20 -1.30
C TYR A 150 -3.46 -6.61 0.11
N GLY A 151 -4.37 -5.84 0.71
CA GLY A 151 -5.15 -6.23 1.87
C GLY A 151 -4.37 -6.41 3.17
N LEU A 152 -3.24 -5.74 3.32
CA LEU A 152 -2.37 -5.81 4.49
C LEU A 152 -2.60 -4.64 5.43
N GLU A 153 -2.44 -4.86 6.73
CA GLU A 153 -2.22 -3.80 7.71
C GLU A 153 -0.71 -3.59 7.87
N ILE A 154 -0.25 -2.34 7.69
CA ILE A 154 1.18 -1.99 7.67
C ILE A 154 1.38 -0.77 8.56
N GLY A 155 2.21 -0.85 9.60
CA GLY A 155 2.38 0.32 10.47
C GLY A 155 3.07 0.04 11.79
N GLY A 156 2.92 0.99 12.73
CA GLY A 156 3.55 0.87 14.05
C GLY A 156 5.07 0.90 13.99
N HIS A 157 5.65 1.59 13.00
CA HIS A 157 7.09 1.74 12.84
C HIS A 157 7.54 3.14 13.25
N SER A 158 8.49 3.21 14.18
CA SER A 158 9.04 4.46 14.70
C SER A 158 10.57 4.43 14.64
N ALA A 159 11.14 5.29 13.79
CA ALA A 159 12.58 5.38 13.53
C ALA A 159 12.97 6.80 13.11
N GLY A 160 14.22 7.07 12.80
CA GLY A 160 14.63 8.32 12.13
C GLY A 160 13.98 8.39 10.74
N LYS A 161 14.11 7.30 9.98
CA LYS A 161 13.46 7.09 8.69
C LYS A 161 12.51 5.89 8.78
N ALA A 162 11.19 6.13 8.71
CA ALA A 162 10.17 5.12 8.93
C ALA A 162 9.19 5.07 7.75
N TYR A 163 9.34 4.07 6.88
CA TYR A 163 8.49 3.94 5.70
C TYR A 163 7.58 2.71 5.81
N GLY A 164 6.32 2.84 5.36
CA GLY A 164 5.43 1.71 5.21
C GLY A 164 5.84 0.89 3.99
N ILE A 165 5.75 1.48 2.80
CA ILE A 165 6.16 0.89 1.53
C ILE A 165 7.11 1.86 0.81
N LEU A 166 8.28 1.38 0.40
CA LEU A 166 9.31 2.14 -0.32
C LEU A 166 9.63 1.49 -1.65
N LEU A 167 9.68 2.32 -2.70
CA LEU A 167 10.21 2.03 -4.03
C LEU A 167 11.33 3.04 -4.29
N ASP A 168 12.57 2.62 -4.50
CA ASP A 168 13.72 3.54 -4.60
C ASP A 168 14.75 3.20 -5.69
N ASP A 169 14.39 2.34 -6.63
CA ASP A 169 15.25 2.01 -7.78
C ASP A 169 14.46 2.21 -9.12
N CYS A 170 14.40 1.25 -9.97
CA CYS A 170 13.72 1.32 -11.27
C CYS A 170 12.52 0.35 -11.36
N GLU A 171 11.69 0.33 -10.33
CA GLU A 171 10.51 -0.54 -10.26
C GLU A 171 9.48 -0.19 -11.32
N ASN A 172 8.86 -1.22 -11.88
CA ASN A 172 7.75 -1.02 -12.80
C ASN A 172 6.65 -2.09 -12.67
N HIS A 173 5.45 -1.74 -13.15
CA HIS A 173 4.28 -2.62 -13.07
C HIS A 173 3.95 -3.06 -11.65
N ILE A 174 3.78 -2.08 -10.75
CA ILE A 174 3.48 -2.31 -9.33
C ILE A 174 2.05 -1.87 -9.02
N VAL A 175 1.30 -2.71 -8.29
CA VAL A 175 -0.03 -2.39 -7.77
C VAL A 175 -0.02 -2.46 -6.25
N ILE A 176 -0.36 -1.36 -5.58
CA ILE A 176 -0.51 -1.28 -4.13
C ILE A 176 -1.96 -0.93 -3.83
N SER A 177 -2.73 -1.89 -3.32
CA SER A 177 -4.18 -1.76 -3.29
C SER A 177 -4.81 -2.29 -2.00
N ASN A 178 -5.83 -1.59 -1.51
CA ASN A 178 -6.65 -2.00 -0.35
C ASN A 178 -5.84 -2.27 0.94
N ASN A 179 -4.72 -1.59 1.15
CA ASN A 179 -3.94 -1.71 2.37
C ASN A 179 -4.37 -0.66 3.40
N HIS A 180 -4.17 -0.99 4.67
CA HIS A 180 -4.35 -0.10 5.81
C HIS A 180 -2.97 0.27 6.35
N ILE A 181 -2.55 1.53 6.15
CA ILE A 181 -1.18 1.99 6.44
C ILE A 181 -1.23 3.10 7.48
N HIS A 182 -0.58 2.92 8.64
CA HIS A 182 -0.76 3.87 9.74
C HIS A 182 0.37 3.84 10.79
N ASN A 183 0.43 4.90 11.60
CA ASN A 183 1.36 5.00 12.73
C ASN A 183 2.83 4.81 12.32
N LEU A 184 3.21 5.45 11.23
CA LEU A 184 4.61 5.59 10.81
C LEU A 184 5.13 6.90 11.36
N LEU A 185 6.13 6.83 12.22
CA LEU A 185 6.54 7.96 13.03
C LEU A 185 8.03 8.22 12.88
N THR A 186 8.40 9.42 12.39
CA THR A 186 9.79 9.83 12.54
C THR A 186 10.09 10.23 13.97
N THR A 187 11.19 9.74 14.53
CA THR A 187 11.70 10.13 15.86
C THR A 187 12.45 11.46 15.82
N LYS A 188 12.64 12.05 14.61
CA LYS A 188 13.43 13.25 14.38
C LYS A 188 12.69 14.30 13.54
N PRO A 189 11.49 14.70 13.91
CA PRO A 189 10.63 15.54 13.05
C PRO A 189 11.19 16.93 12.71
N GLY A 190 12.24 17.37 13.39
CA GLY A 190 12.95 18.62 13.13
C GLY A 190 14.18 18.50 12.21
N GLU A 191 14.59 17.29 11.84
CA GLU A 191 15.75 17.04 10.99
C GLU A 191 15.32 16.83 9.53
N HIS A 192 15.80 17.67 8.62
CA HIS A 192 15.40 17.65 7.21
C HIS A 192 15.90 16.39 6.46
N GLU A 193 17.06 15.84 6.79
CA GLU A 193 17.65 14.71 6.05
C GLU A 193 17.49 13.35 6.74
N ASN A 194 17.21 13.34 8.04
CA ASN A 194 17.19 12.13 8.87
C ASN A 194 15.87 11.94 9.61
N GLY A 195 14.88 12.81 9.36
CA GLY A 195 13.63 12.85 10.07
C GLY A 195 12.43 12.69 9.15
N GLU A 196 12.28 11.52 8.52
CA GLU A 196 11.28 11.24 7.50
C GLU A 196 10.39 10.05 7.88
N ALA A 197 9.08 10.15 7.61
CA ALA A 197 8.21 8.99 7.61
C ALA A 197 7.17 9.13 6.50
N ASN A 198 6.99 8.09 5.71
CA ASN A 198 6.01 8.04 4.64
C ASN A 198 5.14 6.78 4.76
N GLY A 199 3.86 6.89 4.46
CA GLY A 199 3.01 5.75 4.23
C GLY A 199 3.49 4.95 3.02
N ILE A 200 3.60 5.65 1.88
CA ILE A 200 4.14 5.10 0.63
C ILE A 200 5.06 6.15 0.02
N LEU A 201 6.28 5.76 -0.31
CA LEU A 201 7.27 6.60 -0.98
C LEU A 201 7.75 5.95 -2.27
N LEU A 202 7.63 6.69 -3.38
CA LEU A 202 8.30 6.42 -4.65
C LEU A 202 9.44 7.42 -4.78
N PHE A 203 10.68 6.94 -4.80
CA PHE A 203 11.88 7.76 -4.79
C PHE A 203 12.75 7.48 -6.02
N GLY A 204 12.44 8.16 -7.14
CA GLY A 204 13.07 7.93 -8.43
C GLY A 204 14.40 8.67 -8.60
N GLU A 205 15.52 7.98 -8.40
CA GLU A 205 16.88 8.51 -8.60
C GLU A 205 17.46 8.21 -10.00
N GLY A 206 16.76 7.43 -10.80
CA GLY A 206 17.21 7.01 -12.13
C GLY A 206 17.49 8.19 -13.07
N LYS A 207 18.49 8.04 -13.95
CA LYS A 207 19.02 9.13 -14.79
C LYS A 207 18.56 9.07 -16.25
N THR A 208 17.78 8.07 -16.61
CA THR A 208 17.23 7.90 -17.95
C THR A 208 15.75 7.59 -17.89
N ASP A 209 15.07 7.56 -19.03
CA ASP A 209 13.67 7.20 -19.09
C ASP A 209 13.43 5.71 -18.75
N GLU A 210 14.40 4.85 -19.10
CA GLU A 210 14.37 3.42 -18.84
C GLU A 210 14.60 3.08 -17.35
N THR A 211 15.28 3.95 -16.62
CA THR A 211 15.55 3.78 -15.18
C THR A 211 14.55 4.55 -14.31
N SER A 212 13.42 4.95 -14.87
CA SER A 212 12.34 5.56 -14.10
C SER A 212 11.54 4.50 -13.32
N ILE A 213 11.02 4.90 -12.15
CA ILE A 213 9.91 4.17 -11.53
C ILE A 213 8.67 4.42 -12.40
N ASN A 214 8.03 3.36 -12.92
CA ASN A 214 6.96 3.56 -13.89
C ASN A 214 5.85 2.50 -13.86
N ASN A 215 4.70 2.83 -14.46
CA ASN A 215 3.53 1.95 -14.44
C ASN A 215 3.15 1.52 -13.02
N ILE A 216 2.86 2.50 -12.17
CA ILE A 216 2.50 2.27 -10.76
C ILE A 216 1.03 2.61 -10.55
N CYS A 217 0.31 1.76 -9.80
CA CYS A 217 -1.03 2.01 -9.33
C CYS A 217 -1.09 1.92 -7.81
N ILE A 218 -1.50 3.01 -7.16
CA ILE A 218 -1.73 3.08 -5.72
C ILE A 218 -3.21 3.40 -5.53
N GLU A 219 -4.00 2.41 -5.08
CA GLU A 219 -5.44 2.58 -5.07
C GLU A 219 -6.14 2.01 -3.83
N ASN A 220 -7.23 2.66 -3.42
CA ASN A 220 -8.11 2.18 -2.36
C ASN A 220 -7.38 1.93 -1.02
N ASN A 221 -6.22 2.54 -0.78
CA ASN A 221 -5.53 2.41 0.50
C ASN A 221 -6.10 3.41 1.50
N ASN A 222 -6.09 3.02 2.78
CA ASN A 222 -6.37 3.93 3.89
C ASN A 222 -5.06 4.24 4.61
N ILE A 223 -4.61 5.52 4.57
CA ILE A 223 -3.29 5.94 5.06
C ILE A 223 -3.48 7.05 6.09
N HIS A 224 -3.16 6.79 7.36
CA HIS A 224 -3.48 7.76 8.41
C HIS A 224 -2.59 7.69 9.66
N ASN A 225 -2.71 8.70 10.52
CA ASN A 225 -2.02 8.80 11.82
C ASN A 225 -0.49 8.69 11.69
N ASN A 226 0.09 9.26 10.63
CA ASN A 226 1.53 9.27 10.41
C ASN A 226 2.14 10.61 10.87
N THR A 227 3.32 10.53 11.51
CA THR A 227 4.12 11.72 11.86
C THR A 227 5.31 11.79 10.91
N THR A 228 5.12 12.50 9.81
CA THR A 228 6.00 12.45 8.64
C THR A 228 7.25 13.32 8.76
N GLY A 229 7.26 14.27 9.72
CA GLY A 229 8.36 15.22 9.84
C GLY A 229 8.35 16.22 8.67
N TRP A 230 9.41 16.26 7.90
CA TRP A 230 9.52 17.09 6.68
C TRP A 230 9.00 16.39 5.42
N SER A 231 8.66 15.11 5.53
CA SER A 231 8.20 14.30 4.41
C SER A 231 6.68 14.30 4.27
N GLU A 232 6.19 13.83 3.16
CA GLU A 232 4.78 13.71 2.80
C GLU A 232 4.26 12.28 3.08
N THR A 233 2.96 12.12 3.23
CA THR A 233 2.38 10.82 3.59
C THR A 233 2.43 9.82 2.44
N LEU A 234 2.02 10.24 1.23
CA LEU A 234 2.14 9.49 -0.02
C LEU A 234 2.87 10.38 -1.01
N SER A 235 4.13 10.06 -1.29
CA SER A 235 4.98 10.88 -2.16
C SER A 235 5.43 10.12 -3.39
N THR A 236 5.42 10.82 -4.53
CA THR A 236 6.01 10.39 -5.78
C THR A 236 7.06 11.41 -6.18
N SER A 237 8.32 11.07 -6.01
CA SER A 237 9.45 12.01 -6.08
C SER A 237 10.46 11.63 -7.15
N GLY A 238 11.01 12.65 -7.84
CA GLY A 238 12.08 12.47 -8.84
C GLY A 238 11.64 11.75 -10.11
N ASN A 239 12.45 10.85 -10.63
CA ASN A 239 12.24 10.19 -11.92
C ASN A 239 11.15 9.11 -11.87
N CYS A 240 9.91 9.54 -11.74
CA CYS A 240 8.73 8.70 -11.81
C CYS A 240 7.88 9.02 -13.04
N LYS A 241 7.23 8.01 -13.65
CA LYS A 241 6.26 8.26 -14.73
C LYS A 241 5.11 7.25 -14.69
N TYR A 242 3.97 7.64 -15.25
CA TYR A 242 2.77 6.78 -15.32
C TYR A 242 2.35 6.26 -13.94
N VAL A 243 2.28 7.16 -12.95
CA VAL A 243 1.82 6.84 -11.59
C VAL A 243 0.35 7.23 -11.43
N ASN A 244 -0.48 6.28 -11.04
CA ASN A 244 -1.90 6.45 -10.80
C ASN A 244 -2.18 6.33 -9.30
N VAL A 245 -2.53 7.45 -8.65
CA VAL A 245 -2.92 7.52 -7.24
C VAL A 245 -4.41 7.75 -7.19
N ILE A 246 -5.20 6.70 -6.94
CA ILE A 246 -6.64 6.73 -7.15
C ILE A 246 -7.44 6.16 -5.98
N ASN A 247 -8.53 6.85 -5.62
CA ASN A 247 -9.49 6.40 -4.60
C ASN A 247 -8.88 6.09 -3.23
N ASN A 248 -7.72 6.66 -2.88
CA ASN A 248 -7.16 6.48 -1.54
C ASN A 248 -7.82 7.43 -0.54
N THR A 249 -7.85 7.03 0.73
CA THR A 249 -8.23 7.88 1.86
C THR A 249 -6.96 8.17 2.67
N VAL A 250 -6.55 9.45 2.71
CA VAL A 250 -5.32 9.90 3.37
C VAL A 250 -5.68 10.97 4.38
N HIS A 251 -5.61 10.68 5.68
CA HIS A 251 -6.12 11.59 6.72
C HIS A 251 -5.34 11.52 8.03
N ASP A 252 -5.53 12.51 8.90
CA ASP A 252 -4.90 12.57 10.23
C ASP A 252 -3.36 12.42 10.22
N ASN A 253 -2.71 12.97 9.19
CA ASN A 253 -1.25 12.98 9.05
C ASN A 253 -0.70 14.39 9.34
N THR A 254 0.58 14.50 9.69
CA THR A 254 1.15 15.79 10.17
C THR A 254 1.63 16.73 9.08
N ASN A 255 1.66 16.33 7.82
CA ASN A 255 2.12 17.15 6.70
C ASN A 255 1.24 16.88 5.47
N ILE A 256 1.77 17.08 4.27
CA ILE A 256 1.06 16.90 3.00
C ILE A 256 0.58 15.45 2.86
N GLY A 257 -0.68 15.28 2.48
CA GLY A 257 -1.26 13.95 2.31
C GLY A 257 -0.76 13.24 1.06
N ILE A 258 -0.83 13.90 -0.10
CA ILE A 258 -0.42 13.34 -1.41
C ILE A 258 0.38 14.40 -2.15
N ASP A 259 1.54 14.05 -2.69
CA ASP A 259 2.30 14.94 -3.56
C ASP A 259 2.98 14.25 -4.76
N PHE A 260 3.32 15.07 -5.74
CA PHE A 260 4.17 14.72 -6.88
C PHE A 260 5.33 15.71 -6.91
N TYR A 261 6.47 15.32 -6.32
CA TYR A 261 7.56 16.22 -6.02
C TYR A 261 8.69 16.14 -7.06
N GLY A 262 9.02 17.27 -7.66
CA GLY A 262 10.07 17.37 -8.67
C GLY A 262 11.03 18.51 -8.40
N ASN A 263 12.15 18.53 -9.15
CA ASN A 263 13.23 19.50 -9.05
C ASN A 263 13.94 19.50 -7.66
N ALA A 264 13.90 18.38 -6.99
CA ALA A 264 14.53 18.16 -5.69
C ALA A 264 16.02 17.83 -5.79
N LYS A 265 16.54 17.66 -6.99
CA LYS A 265 17.91 17.19 -7.29
C LYS A 265 18.18 15.73 -6.90
N TYR A 266 17.13 14.93 -6.75
CA TYR A 266 17.25 13.49 -6.54
C TYR A 266 17.79 12.83 -7.82
N CYS A 267 17.26 13.19 -8.97
CA CYS A 267 17.85 12.86 -10.26
C CYS A 267 18.77 13.97 -10.74
N THR A 268 20.00 13.65 -11.10
CA THR A 268 20.99 14.65 -11.60
C THR A 268 20.70 15.14 -13.01
N VAL A 269 19.73 14.56 -13.70
CA VAL A 269 19.28 14.97 -15.04
C VAL A 269 17.96 15.76 -14.87
N PRO A 270 17.96 17.10 -15.05
CA PRO A 270 16.79 17.95 -14.75
C PRO A 270 15.51 17.53 -15.50
N ALA A 271 15.63 16.97 -16.71
CA ALA A 271 14.48 16.52 -17.49
C ALA A 271 13.75 15.32 -16.85
N TYR A 272 14.43 14.58 -16.00
CA TYR A 272 13.91 13.41 -15.31
C TYR A 272 13.69 13.64 -13.81
N ASP A 273 14.18 14.73 -13.25
CA ASP A 273 13.98 15.08 -11.83
C ASP A 273 12.57 15.65 -11.58
N GLN A 274 11.57 14.92 -12.06
CA GLN A 274 10.16 15.27 -11.87
C GLN A 274 9.24 14.10 -12.23
N PRO A 275 8.11 13.91 -11.52
CA PRO A 275 7.06 13.00 -11.94
C PRO A 275 6.42 13.44 -13.26
N ARG A 276 6.17 12.49 -14.16
CA ARG A 276 5.63 12.75 -15.50
C ARG A 276 4.46 11.82 -15.80
N TYR A 277 3.44 12.34 -16.47
CA TYR A 277 2.27 11.55 -16.86
C TYR A 277 1.64 10.83 -15.66
N CYS A 278 1.47 11.55 -14.55
CA CYS A 278 0.89 11.04 -13.33
C CYS A 278 -0.53 11.56 -13.16
N VAL A 279 -1.36 10.82 -12.43
CA VAL A 279 -2.73 11.24 -12.11
C VAL A 279 -3.04 10.97 -10.62
N ALA A 280 -3.70 11.94 -9.97
CA ALA A 280 -4.36 11.74 -8.68
C ALA A 280 -5.85 12.01 -8.88
N ALA A 281 -6.70 11.02 -8.58
CA ALA A 281 -8.14 11.14 -8.80
C ALA A 281 -8.95 10.34 -7.78
N GLY A 282 -10.09 10.89 -7.37
CA GLY A 282 -11.01 10.22 -6.44
C GLY A 282 -10.47 10.05 -5.00
N ASN A 283 -9.30 10.63 -4.69
CA ASN A 283 -8.74 10.55 -3.35
C ASN A 283 -9.48 11.48 -2.38
N THR A 284 -9.57 11.06 -1.12
CA THR A 284 -9.98 11.88 0.02
C THR A 284 -8.73 12.20 0.84
N VAL A 285 -8.47 13.50 1.06
CA VAL A 285 -7.29 13.97 1.78
C VAL A 285 -7.69 14.92 2.90
#